data_cce31b876769aa947bfc1d3c49a8a0a4
#
_entry.id   cce31b876769aa947bfc1d3c49a8a0a4
#
_cell.length_a   1.000
_cell.length_b   1.000
_cell.length_c   1.000
_cell.angle_alpha   90.00
_cell.angle_beta   90.00
_cell.angle_gamma   90.00
#
_symmetry.space_group_name_H-M   'P 1'
#
loop_
_entity.id
_entity.type
_entity.pdbx_description
1 polymer ?
#
loop_
_entity_poly.entity_id
_entity_poly.type
_entity_poly.pdbx_seq_one_letter_code
_entity_poly.pdbx_strand_id
1 'polypeptide(L)'
;MRITACPAARAKSKEERVKMKKFTLLVAVLTMVAFAGAGCKKQQPPPPPMPPQGAPGQPGMPGAPHGDAGAPPVEKKVVVPDDVKAGWKAVKVEVEFKEKKSKKAFTIPLNSEFKVPDTDLTLKVGNFLPHFAMAADQITSNTNSPENPAAQLEAFQGGKEIFHGWLFSLHPTVHPFTHDKYGVVLLEGVKK
;
A
#
# COMPACT_ATOMS: atom_id res chain seq x y z
N MET A 1 19.95 52.69 -30.57
CA MET A 1 19.43 52.63 -29.17
C MET A 1 19.95 51.37 -28.53
N ARG A 2 20.86 51.47 -27.59
CA ARG A 2 21.41 50.33 -26.82
C ARG A 2 20.63 50.24 -25.52
N ILE A 3 20.00 49.09 -25.27
CA ILE A 3 19.32 48.78 -23.99
C ILE A 3 20.27 47.91 -23.17
N THR A 4 20.83 48.50 -22.11
CA THR A 4 21.68 47.84 -21.12
C THR A 4 20.85 46.95 -20.17
N ALA A 5 21.18 45.66 -20.11
CA ALA A 5 20.59 44.74 -19.19
C ALA A 5 21.17 44.88 -17.76
N CYS A 6 20.30 44.91 -16.76
CA CYS A 6 20.61 45.06 -15.35
C CYS A 6 20.98 43.69 -14.73
N PRO A 7 22.11 43.49 -14.04
CA PRO A 7 22.47 42.25 -13.37
C PRO A 7 22.20 42.35 -11.85
N ALA A 8 20.99 42.10 -11.39
CA ALA A 8 20.66 42.16 -9.95
C ALA A 8 19.85 40.98 -9.37
N ALA A 9 19.96 39.79 -9.95
CA ALA A 9 19.15 38.64 -9.45
C ALA A 9 19.95 37.41 -8.96
N ARG A 10 21.27 37.48 -8.80
CA ARG A 10 22.09 36.28 -8.48
C ARG A 10 22.72 36.25 -7.08
N ALA A 11 22.47 37.22 -6.21
CA ALA A 11 23.15 37.32 -4.91
C ALA A 11 22.37 36.77 -3.70
N LYS A 12 21.06 36.52 -3.80
CA LYS A 12 20.23 36.10 -2.64
C LYS A 12 20.20 34.61 -2.30
N SER A 13 20.65 33.73 -3.17
CA SER A 13 20.52 32.30 -2.96
C SER A 13 21.65 31.65 -2.14
N LYS A 14 22.76 32.32 -1.92
CA LYS A 14 23.94 31.76 -1.26
C LYS A 14 23.95 31.98 0.26
N GLU A 15 23.33 33.07 0.75
CA GLU A 15 23.26 33.36 2.20
C GLU A 15 22.21 32.49 2.94
N GLU A 16 21.10 32.16 2.32
CA GLU A 16 20.09 31.29 2.98
C GLU A 16 20.58 29.85 3.22
N ARG A 17 21.41 29.32 2.34
CA ARG A 17 21.96 27.97 2.50
C ARG A 17 23.00 27.87 3.64
N VAL A 18 23.64 28.94 4.00
CA VAL A 18 24.63 28.97 5.08
C VAL A 18 23.96 29.06 6.46
N LYS A 19 22.83 29.76 6.56
CA LYS A 19 22.07 29.87 7.82
C LYS A 19 21.41 28.54 8.21
N MET A 20 20.92 27.76 7.24
CA MET A 20 20.29 26.46 7.51
C MET A 20 21.28 25.40 7.99
N LYS A 21 22.53 25.41 7.52
CA LYS A 21 23.58 24.45 7.97
C LYS A 21 24.07 24.72 9.38
N LYS A 22 24.04 25.96 9.87
CA LYS A 22 24.46 26.30 11.25
C LYS A 22 23.38 26.02 12.30
N PHE A 23 22.10 26.01 11.90
CA PHE A 23 20.98 25.70 12.80
C PHE A 23 20.88 24.20 13.10
N THR A 24 21.21 23.34 12.15
CA THR A 24 21.18 21.87 12.31
C THR A 24 22.29 21.34 13.23
N LEU A 25 23.40 22.07 13.38
CA LEU A 25 24.54 21.63 14.18
C LEU A 25 24.41 21.99 15.67
N LEU A 26 23.51 22.92 16.01
CA LEU A 26 23.33 23.41 17.40
C LEU A 26 22.27 22.60 18.17
N VAL A 27 21.40 21.86 17.49
CA VAL A 27 20.37 20.99 18.11
C VAL A 27 20.92 19.62 18.46
N ALA A 28 22.04 19.17 17.88
CA ALA A 28 22.61 17.83 18.10
C ALA A 28 23.44 17.67 19.38
N VAL A 29 23.72 18.73 20.13
CA VAL A 29 24.61 18.68 21.32
C VAL A 29 23.83 18.68 22.64
N LEU A 30 22.51 18.88 22.65
CA LEU A 30 21.73 19.08 23.88
C LEU A 30 20.88 17.88 24.33
N THR A 31 21.00 16.69 23.74
CA THR A 31 20.19 15.51 24.12
C THR A 31 21.01 14.28 24.54
N MET A 32 22.09 14.50 25.28
CA MET A 32 22.84 13.40 25.92
C MET A 32 22.91 13.61 27.42
N VAL A 33 21.80 13.56 28.15
CA VAL A 33 21.80 13.33 29.60
C VAL A 33 20.54 12.56 30.00
N ALA A 34 20.74 11.42 30.64
CA ALA A 34 19.91 10.71 31.61
C ALA A 34 18.69 9.92 31.08
N PHE A 35 18.86 8.65 30.84
CA PHE A 35 17.90 7.62 31.18
C PHE A 35 18.62 6.44 31.85
N ALA A 36 18.95 6.63 33.13
CA ALA A 36 19.13 5.53 34.06
C ALA A 36 17.92 5.53 34.98
N GLY A 37 17.06 4.53 34.93
CA GLY A 37 15.93 4.44 35.86
C GLY A 37 14.97 3.30 35.57
N ALA A 38 15.10 2.22 36.31
CA ALA A 38 14.06 1.28 36.74
C ALA A 38 13.38 0.40 35.67
N GLY A 39 13.95 -0.76 35.42
CA GLY A 39 13.26 -1.91 34.86
C GLY A 39 12.15 -2.41 35.80
N CYS A 40 10.91 -2.07 35.51
CA CYS A 40 9.75 -2.82 35.99
C CYS A 40 9.60 -4.05 35.11
N LYS A 41 10.07 -5.21 35.58
CA LYS A 41 9.64 -6.51 35.05
C LYS A 41 8.14 -6.64 35.31
N LYS A 42 7.32 -6.46 34.25
CA LYS A 42 5.95 -6.95 34.25
C LYS A 42 6.03 -8.48 34.32
N GLN A 43 5.71 -9.05 35.47
CA GLN A 43 5.44 -10.47 35.60
C GLN A 43 4.33 -10.84 34.61
N GLN A 44 4.66 -11.69 33.65
CA GLN A 44 3.67 -12.38 32.83
C GLN A 44 2.81 -13.25 33.77
N PRO A 45 1.48 -13.20 33.65
CA PRO A 45 0.62 -14.15 34.36
C PRO A 45 1.03 -15.57 33.95
N PRO A 46 1.00 -16.55 34.90
CA PRO A 46 1.34 -17.91 34.58
C PRO A 46 0.41 -18.45 33.49
N PRO A 47 0.94 -19.29 32.57
CA PRO A 47 0.10 -19.92 31.56
C PRO A 47 -1.01 -20.75 32.21
N PRO A 48 -2.20 -20.83 31.62
CA PRO A 48 -3.29 -21.66 32.14
C PRO A 48 -2.83 -23.12 32.23
N PRO A 49 -3.27 -23.87 33.26
CA PRO A 49 -2.89 -25.27 33.42
C PRO A 49 -3.28 -26.07 32.17
N MET A 50 -2.31 -26.80 31.62
CA MET A 50 -2.58 -27.76 30.56
C MET A 50 -3.52 -28.84 31.08
N PRO A 51 -4.49 -29.26 30.28
CA PRO A 51 -5.31 -30.41 30.63
C PRO A 51 -4.44 -31.67 30.75
N PRO A 52 -4.75 -32.61 31.69
CA PRO A 52 -3.93 -33.80 31.91
C PRO A 52 -3.83 -34.63 30.64
N GLN A 53 -2.64 -34.94 30.20
CA GLN A 53 -2.36 -35.90 29.16
C GLN A 53 -2.65 -37.33 29.70
N GLY A 54 -3.49 -38.00 28.96
CA GLY A 54 -3.40 -39.45 28.86
C GLY A 54 -4.21 -40.29 29.83
N ALA A 55 -5.41 -40.67 29.41
CA ALA A 55 -5.93 -42.01 29.64
C ALA A 55 -5.89 -42.79 28.30
N PRO A 56 -5.33 -44.00 28.27
CA PRO A 56 -5.38 -44.85 27.08
C PRO A 56 -6.75 -45.48 26.95
N GLY A 57 -7.41 -45.30 25.79
CA GLY A 57 -8.54 -46.12 25.38
C GLY A 57 -9.87 -45.40 25.22
N GLN A 58 -9.99 -44.54 24.18
CA GLN A 58 -11.31 -44.38 23.51
C GLN A 58 -11.14 -44.68 22.03
N PRO A 59 -12.06 -45.47 21.44
CA PRO A 59 -12.07 -45.74 20.01
C PRO A 59 -12.30 -44.44 19.25
N GLY A 60 -11.52 -44.24 18.18
CA GLY A 60 -11.46 -43.03 17.42
C GLY A 60 -12.82 -42.50 16.96
N MET A 61 -13.07 -41.23 17.32
CA MET A 61 -13.94 -40.40 16.52
C MET A 61 -13.24 -40.12 15.18
N PRO A 62 -13.93 -40.21 14.05
CA PRO A 62 -13.38 -39.86 12.75
C PRO A 62 -12.92 -38.39 12.83
N GLY A 63 -11.63 -38.15 12.61
CA GLY A 63 -11.08 -36.84 12.55
C GLY A 63 -11.86 -35.99 11.56
N ALA A 64 -12.30 -34.82 11.99
CA ALA A 64 -12.79 -33.81 11.08
C ALA A 64 -11.68 -33.52 10.03
N PRO A 65 -11.96 -33.57 8.74
CA PRO A 65 -10.99 -33.28 7.73
C PRO A 65 -10.70 -31.75 7.80
N HIS A 66 -9.55 -31.41 8.39
CA HIS A 66 -8.92 -30.11 8.14
C HIS A 66 -8.31 -30.19 6.74
N GLY A 67 -9.13 -30.00 5.77
CA GLY A 67 -8.76 -29.97 4.38
C GLY A 67 -9.95 -29.45 3.63
N ASP A 68 -10.16 -28.15 3.66
CA ASP A 68 -11.06 -27.52 2.73
C ASP A 68 -10.38 -27.55 1.35
N ALA A 69 -10.40 -28.78 0.78
CA ALA A 69 -9.99 -29.01 -0.58
C ALA A 69 -11.12 -28.50 -1.48
N GLY A 70 -11.02 -27.24 -1.90
CA GLY A 70 -11.52 -26.86 -3.20
C GLY A 70 -13.02 -26.66 -3.36
N ALA A 71 -13.64 -25.80 -2.55
CA ALA A 71 -14.71 -25.00 -3.10
C ALA A 71 -14.07 -24.01 -4.10
N PRO A 72 -14.56 -23.91 -5.35
CA PRO A 72 -14.07 -22.90 -6.26
C PRO A 72 -14.18 -21.54 -5.58
N PRO A 73 -13.19 -20.62 -5.71
CA PRO A 73 -13.25 -19.32 -5.08
C PRO A 73 -14.56 -18.65 -5.52
N VAL A 74 -15.45 -18.42 -4.57
CA VAL A 74 -16.71 -17.72 -4.83
C VAL A 74 -16.31 -16.28 -5.16
N GLU A 75 -16.40 -15.89 -6.42
CA GLU A 75 -16.16 -14.53 -6.86
C GLU A 75 -17.17 -13.62 -6.18
N LYS A 76 -16.70 -12.85 -5.18
CA LYS A 76 -17.54 -11.92 -4.47
C LYS A 76 -17.93 -10.77 -5.38
N LYS A 77 -19.21 -10.42 -5.38
CA LYS A 77 -19.73 -9.30 -6.15
C LYS A 77 -19.12 -7.97 -5.65
N VAL A 78 -18.53 -7.18 -6.55
CA VAL A 78 -18.07 -5.83 -6.22
C VAL A 78 -19.24 -4.85 -6.33
N VAL A 79 -19.58 -4.19 -5.23
CA VAL A 79 -20.64 -3.18 -5.15
C VAL A 79 -20.02 -1.85 -4.76
N VAL A 80 -19.90 -0.94 -5.72
CA VAL A 80 -19.37 0.41 -5.48
C VAL A 80 -20.53 1.33 -5.17
N PRO A 81 -20.58 2.01 -4.00
CA PRO A 81 -21.61 3.00 -3.67
C PRO A 81 -21.61 4.17 -4.67
N ASP A 82 -22.77 4.79 -4.87
CA ASP A 82 -22.91 5.84 -5.89
C ASP A 82 -22.15 7.13 -5.52
N ASP A 83 -22.05 7.46 -4.26
CA ASP A 83 -21.23 8.56 -3.75
C ASP A 83 -19.73 8.33 -4.00
N VAL A 84 -19.28 7.08 -3.92
CA VAL A 84 -17.90 6.68 -4.27
C VAL A 84 -17.69 6.83 -5.78
N LYS A 85 -18.60 6.31 -6.61
CA LYS A 85 -18.53 6.48 -8.08
C LYS A 85 -18.52 7.96 -8.50
N ALA A 86 -19.31 8.78 -7.81
CA ALA A 86 -19.37 10.21 -8.08
C ALA A 86 -18.11 10.95 -7.61
N GLY A 87 -17.47 10.50 -6.54
CA GLY A 87 -16.38 11.22 -5.88
C GLY A 87 -14.99 11.01 -6.47
N TRP A 88 -14.74 9.89 -7.17
CA TRP A 88 -13.41 9.48 -7.60
C TRP A 88 -13.34 9.28 -9.11
N LYS A 89 -12.21 9.68 -9.73
CA LYS A 89 -12.01 9.61 -11.18
C LYS A 89 -10.80 8.79 -11.61
N ALA A 90 -9.79 8.67 -10.75
CA ALA A 90 -8.53 8.01 -11.08
C ALA A 90 -7.87 7.46 -9.82
N VAL A 91 -6.83 6.68 -10.00
CA VAL A 91 -5.89 6.27 -8.96
C VAL A 91 -4.49 6.69 -9.35
N LYS A 92 -3.65 6.93 -8.35
CA LYS A 92 -2.22 7.12 -8.52
C LYS A 92 -1.50 5.87 -8.09
N VAL A 93 -0.75 5.29 -9.01
CA VAL A 93 0.06 4.09 -8.77
C VAL A 93 1.53 4.40 -8.95
N GLU A 94 2.39 3.76 -8.16
CA GLU A 94 3.83 3.75 -8.37
C GLU A 94 4.23 2.46 -9.06
N VAL A 95 4.93 2.57 -10.18
CA VAL A 95 5.54 1.45 -10.87
C VAL A 95 7.03 1.47 -10.58
N GLU A 96 7.53 0.39 -9.98
CA GLU A 96 8.95 0.15 -9.77
C GLU A 96 9.52 -0.66 -10.94
N PHE A 97 10.59 -0.15 -11.52
CA PHE A 97 11.39 -0.82 -12.54
C PHE A 97 12.61 -1.43 -11.86
N LYS A 98 12.56 -2.69 -11.49
CA LYS A 98 13.59 -3.37 -10.68
C LYS A 98 14.95 -3.40 -11.34
N GLU A 99 14.99 -3.65 -12.66
CA GLU A 99 16.22 -3.64 -13.45
C GLU A 99 16.90 -2.26 -13.47
N LYS A 100 16.11 -1.19 -13.57
CA LYS A 100 16.59 0.21 -13.62
C LYS A 100 16.73 0.83 -12.22
N LYS A 101 16.35 0.11 -11.17
CA LYS A 101 16.30 0.59 -9.76
C LYS A 101 15.62 1.97 -9.66
N SER A 102 14.53 2.16 -10.39
CA SER A 102 13.82 3.42 -10.50
C SER A 102 12.32 3.22 -10.29
N LYS A 103 11.64 4.27 -9.82
CA LYS A 103 10.21 4.29 -9.57
C LYS A 103 9.59 5.48 -10.28
N LYS A 104 8.40 5.29 -10.84
CA LYS A 104 7.62 6.36 -11.46
C LYS A 104 6.17 6.26 -11.03
N ALA A 105 5.57 7.40 -10.69
CA ALA A 105 4.15 7.48 -10.37
C ALA A 105 3.35 7.85 -11.63
N PHE A 106 2.20 7.17 -11.80
CA PHE A 106 1.27 7.41 -12.89
C PHE A 106 -0.13 7.61 -12.32
N THR A 107 -0.89 8.52 -12.91
CA THR A 107 -2.31 8.70 -12.62
C THR A 107 -3.12 8.01 -13.71
N ILE A 108 -3.89 7.00 -13.34
CA ILE A 108 -4.65 6.17 -14.27
C ILE A 108 -6.14 6.36 -13.98
N PRO A 109 -6.96 6.74 -14.97
CA PRO A 109 -8.41 6.83 -14.79
C PRO A 109 -9.01 5.49 -14.35
N LEU A 110 -10.09 5.54 -13.58
CA LEU A 110 -10.85 4.34 -13.22
C LEU A 110 -11.50 3.72 -14.45
N ASN A 111 -11.63 2.39 -14.43
CA ASN A 111 -12.19 1.58 -15.52
C ASN A 111 -11.50 1.83 -16.88
N SER A 112 -10.17 2.01 -16.83
CA SER A 112 -9.35 2.23 -18.02
C SER A 112 -8.12 1.36 -18.05
N GLU A 113 -7.55 1.25 -19.25
CA GLU A 113 -6.29 0.55 -19.51
C GLU A 113 -5.17 1.57 -19.72
N PHE A 114 -4.00 1.29 -19.18
CA PHE A 114 -2.81 2.14 -19.26
C PHE A 114 -1.60 1.31 -19.61
N LYS A 115 -1.01 1.56 -20.77
CA LYS A 115 0.28 0.99 -21.14
C LYS A 115 1.40 1.77 -20.49
N VAL A 116 2.20 1.10 -19.66
CA VAL A 116 3.36 1.73 -19.00
C VAL A 116 4.42 2.07 -20.05
N PRO A 117 4.84 3.35 -20.18
CA PRO A 117 5.82 3.76 -21.18
C PRO A 117 7.13 2.99 -21.10
N ASP A 118 7.73 2.70 -22.25
CA ASP A 118 8.99 1.99 -22.40
C ASP A 118 9.01 0.57 -21.83
N THR A 119 7.83 -0.09 -21.77
CA THR A 119 7.68 -1.45 -21.28
C THR A 119 6.66 -2.25 -22.08
N ASP A 120 6.60 -3.56 -21.80
CA ASP A 120 5.57 -4.50 -22.25
C ASP A 120 4.43 -4.67 -21.19
N LEU A 121 4.44 -3.85 -20.13
CA LEU A 121 3.47 -3.88 -19.04
C LEU A 121 2.27 -3.00 -19.36
N THR A 122 1.09 -3.59 -19.29
CA THR A 122 -0.20 -2.89 -19.36
C THR A 122 -0.96 -3.09 -18.06
N LEU A 123 -1.47 -2.01 -17.50
CA LEU A 123 -2.27 -1.99 -16.27
C LEU A 123 -3.70 -1.64 -16.60
N LYS A 124 -4.65 -2.46 -16.18
CA LYS A 124 -6.08 -2.16 -16.28
C LYS A 124 -6.61 -1.92 -14.88
N VAL A 125 -7.01 -0.69 -14.62
CA VAL A 125 -7.58 -0.28 -13.34
C VAL A 125 -9.09 -0.43 -13.41
N GLY A 126 -9.65 -1.17 -12.47
CA GLY A 126 -11.09 -1.33 -12.31
C GLY A 126 -11.67 -0.36 -11.27
N ASN A 127 -12.36 -0.92 -10.29
CA ASN A 127 -13.01 -0.17 -9.23
C ASN A 127 -12.01 0.36 -8.19
N PHE A 128 -12.32 1.51 -7.63
CA PHE A 128 -11.62 2.07 -6.46
C PHE A 128 -12.60 2.15 -5.28
N LEU A 129 -12.14 1.69 -4.13
CA LEU A 129 -12.88 1.70 -2.87
C LEU A 129 -12.08 2.47 -1.83
N PRO A 130 -12.50 3.67 -1.41
CA PRO A 130 -11.74 4.47 -0.44
C PRO A 130 -11.71 3.84 0.97
N HIS A 131 -12.71 3.05 1.32
CA HIS A 131 -12.74 2.27 2.56
C HIS A 131 -13.16 0.83 2.24
N PHE A 132 -12.22 0.06 1.72
CA PHE A 132 -12.44 -1.33 1.34
C PHE A 132 -13.00 -2.15 2.51
N ALA A 133 -14.10 -2.81 2.25
CA ALA A 133 -14.76 -3.72 3.17
C ALA A 133 -15.19 -5.00 2.44
N MET A 134 -15.01 -6.12 3.09
CA MET A 134 -15.39 -7.43 2.58
C MET A 134 -16.47 -8.03 3.47
N ALA A 135 -17.64 -8.26 2.90
CA ALA A 135 -18.73 -9.02 3.52
C ALA A 135 -18.72 -10.48 3.06
N ALA A 136 -19.67 -11.27 3.50
CA ALA A 136 -19.76 -12.69 3.13
C ALA A 136 -19.91 -12.88 1.61
N ASP A 137 -20.72 -12.05 0.96
CA ASP A 137 -21.16 -12.17 -0.42
C ASP A 137 -20.67 -11.05 -1.34
N GLN A 138 -20.11 -9.95 -0.78
CA GLN A 138 -19.74 -8.80 -1.57
C GLN A 138 -18.48 -8.09 -1.06
N ILE A 139 -17.86 -7.33 -1.95
CA ILE A 139 -16.81 -6.36 -1.67
C ILE A 139 -17.38 -4.96 -1.93
N THR A 140 -17.22 -4.03 -0.98
CA THR A 140 -17.80 -2.69 -1.07
C THR A 140 -16.91 -1.65 -0.37
N SER A 141 -17.37 -0.40 -0.30
CA SER A 141 -16.76 0.65 0.52
C SER A 141 -17.72 1.07 1.64
N ASN A 142 -17.25 1.05 2.88
CA ASN A 142 -18.07 1.47 4.03
C ASN A 142 -18.31 2.97 4.06
N THR A 143 -17.35 3.76 3.59
CA THR A 143 -17.42 5.23 3.55
C THR A 143 -16.77 5.75 2.27
N ASN A 144 -16.99 7.04 1.97
CA ASN A 144 -16.29 7.75 0.90
C ASN A 144 -15.00 8.44 1.37
N SER A 145 -14.56 8.16 2.61
CA SER A 145 -13.28 8.63 3.17
C SER A 145 -12.17 7.61 2.93
N PRO A 146 -10.94 8.04 2.60
CA PRO A 146 -9.83 7.14 2.27
C PRO A 146 -9.19 6.54 3.53
N GLU A 147 -9.94 5.72 4.26
CA GLU A 147 -9.51 5.08 5.52
C GLU A 147 -8.80 3.73 5.28
N ASN A 148 -9.20 3.01 4.23
CA ASN A 148 -8.56 1.78 3.78
C ASN A 148 -8.64 1.70 2.25
N PRO A 149 -7.90 2.56 1.52
CA PRO A 149 -8.02 2.66 0.08
C PRO A 149 -7.53 1.41 -0.64
N ALA A 150 -8.35 0.90 -1.54
CA ALA A 150 -8.00 -0.22 -2.41
C ALA A 150 -8.45 0.03 -3.85
N ALA A 151 -7.66 -0.47 -4.80
CA ALA A 151 -7.98 -0.42 -6.23
C ALA A 151 -7.90 -1.81 -6.84
N GLN A 152 -8.90 -2.15 -7.62
CA GLN A 152 -8.87 -3.37 -8.43
C GLN A 152 -7.91 -3.17 -9.60
N LEU A 153 -6.98 -4.10 -9.78
CA LEU A 153 -5.97 -4.06 -10.82
C LEU A 153 -5.87 -5.41 -11.53
N GLU A 154 -5.85 -5.35 -12.85
CA GLU A 154 -5.38 -6.42 -13.72
C GLU A 154 -4.08 -5.94 -14.37
N ALA A 155 -3.07 -6.79 -14.43
CA ALA A 155 -1.82 -6.46 -15.11
C ALA A 155 -1.49 -7.51 -16.18
N PHE A 156 -1.06 -7.02 -17.34
CA PHE A 156 -0.74 -7.84 -18.50
C PHE A 156 0.69 -7.56 -18.94
N GLN A 157 1.42 -8.61 -19.32
CA GLN A 157 2.72 -8.51 -19.96
C GLN A 157 2.67 -9.22 -21.33
N GLY A 158 2.95 -8.47 -22.39
CA GLY A 158 2.88 -9.01 -23.74
C GLY A 158 1.50 -9.60 -24.11
N GLY A 159 0.42 -9.08 -23.49
CA GLY A 159 -0.95 -9.57 -23.68
C GLY A 159 -1.36 -10.72 -22.76
N LYS A 160 -0.44 -11.27 -21.97
CA LYS A 160 -0.74 -12.32 -20.98
C LYS A 160 -1.03 -11.70 -19.63
N GLU A 161 -2.13 -12.08 -18.99
CA GLU A 161 -2.42 -11.68 -17.61
C GLU A 161 -1.38 -12.27 -16.66
N ILE A 162 -0.80 -11.40 -15.82
CA ILE A 162 0.23 -11.74 -14.82
C ILE A 162 -0.22 -11.40 -13.40
N PHE A 163 -1.30 -10.65 -13.26
CA PHE A 163 -1.88 -10.31 -11.96
C PHE A 163 -3.34 -9.90 -12.11
N HIS A 164 -4.16 -10.35 -11.15
CA HIS A 164 -5.54 -9.92 -10.97
C HIS A 164 -5.83 -9.84 -9.46
N GLY A 165 -6.22 -8.66 -8.97
CA GLY A 165 -6.50 -8.53 -7.55
C GLY A 165 -6.72 -7.09 -7.10
N TRP A 166 -6.62 -6.92 -5.78
CA TRP A 166 -6.77 -5.63 -5.12
C TRP A 166 -5.42 -5.14 -4.59
N LEU A 167 -5.04 -3.93 -4.93
CA LEU A 167 -3.90 -3.23 -4.34
C LEU A 167 -4.39 -2.32 -3.22
N PHE A 168 -3.72 -2.38 -2.07
CA PHE A 168 -4.03 -1.60 -0.88
C PHE A 168 -2.94 -0.54 -0.65
N SER A 169 -3.33 0.73 -0.48
CA SER A 169 -2.35 1.80 -0.30
C SER A 169 -1.71 1.78 1.09
N LEU A 170 -2.48 1.44 2.14
CA LEU A 170 -1.96 1.37 3.51
C LEU A 170 -1.29 0.02 3.82
N HIS A 171 -1.60 -1.01 3.04
CA HIS A 171 -1.11 -2.38 3.26
C HIS A 171 -0.57 -2.99 1.95
N PRO A 172 0.49 -2.42 1.37
CA PRO A 172 0.99 -2.84 0.04
C PRO A 172 1.55 -4.27 0.02
N THR A 173 1.76 -4.88 1.18
CA THR A 173 2.19 -6.28 1.33
C THR A 173 1.04 -7.28 1.37
N VAL A 174 -0.22 -6.81 1.46
CA VAL A 174 -1.41 -7.66 1.35
C VAL A 174 -1.73 -7.83 -0.13
N HIS A 175 -1.70 -9.07 -0.61
CA HIS A 175 -1.83 -9.42 -2.04
C HIS A 175 -0.91 -8.59 -2.95
N PRO A 176 0.43 -8.60 -2.70
CA PRO A 176 1.35 -7.75 -3.44
C PRO A 176 1.40 -8.17 -4.90
N PHE A 177 1.53 -7.18 -5.78
CA PHE A 177 1.93 -7.46 -7.17
C PHE A 177 3.35 -8.00 -7.17
N THR A 178 3.51 -9.28 -7.47
CA THR A 178 4.82 -9.94 -7.51
C THR A 178 5.22 -10.24 -8.94
N HIS A 179 6.31 -9.63 -9.41
CA HIS A 179 6.88 -9.83 -10.72
C HIS A 179 8.40 -9.59 -10.70
N ASP A 180 9.19 -10.31 -11.53
CA ASP A 180 10.64 -10.22 -11.49
C ASP A 180 11.17 -8.85 -11.89
N LYS A 181 10.57 -8.22 -12.90
CA LYS A 181 11.02 -6.95 -13.48
C LYS A 181 10.30 -5.72 -12.91
N TYR A 182 9.08 -5.87 -12.44
CA TYR A 182 8.20 -4.76 -12.04
C TYR A 182 7.67 -4.93 -10.64
N GLY A 183 7.41 -3.81 -9.97
CA GLY A 183 6.57 -3.69 -8.79
C GLY A 183 5.45 -2.70 -9.07
N VAL A 184 4.25 -2.92 -8.55
CA VAL A 184 3.14 -1.96 -8.68
C VAL A 184 2.50 -1.77 -7.31
N VAL A 185 2.38 -0.52 -6.88
CA VAL A 185 1.80 -0.14 -5.58
C VAL A 185 0.76 0.95 -5.79
N LEU A 186 -0.38 0.82 -5.12
CA LEU A 186 -1.35 1.89 -5.04
C LEU A 186 -0.85 2.97 -4.08
N LEU A 187 -0.79 4.22 -4.51
CA LEU A 187 -0.46 5.36 -3.66
C LEU A 187 -1.75 5.97 -3.05
N GLU A 188 -2.64 6.42 -3.91
CA GLU A 188 -3.86 7.13 -3.50
C GLU A 188 -4.94 7.11 -4.57
N GLY A 189 -6.18 7.39 -4.18
CA GLY A 189 -7.26 7.73 -5.11
C GLY A 189 -7.23 9.23 -5.47
N VAL A 190 -7.69 9.56 -6.66
CA VAL A 190 -7.79 10.94 -7.16
C VAL A 190 -9.26 11.33 -7.28
N LYS A 191 -9.67 12.37 -6.56
CA LYS A 191 -11.03 12.92 -6.58
C LYS A 191 -11.33 13.63 -7.91
N LYS A 192 -12.61 13.72 -8.22
CA LYS A 192 -13.14 14.57 -9.32
C LYS A 192 -13.00 16.05 -8.99
#